data_0268badac32412f4b9dae2a5a53fc1a1
#
_entry.id   0268badac32412f4b9dae2a5a53fc1a1
#
_cell.length_a   1.000
_cell.length_b   1.000
_cell.length_c   1.000
_cell.angle_alpha   90.00
_cell.angle_beta   90.00
_cell.angle_gamma   90.00
#
_symmetry.space_group_name_H-M   'P 1'
#
loop_
_entity.id
_entity.type
_entity.pdbx_description
1 polymer ?
#
loop_
_entity_poly.entity_id
_entity_poly.type
_entity_poly.pdbx_seq_one_letter_code
_entity_poly.pdbx_strand_id
1 'polypeptide(L)'
;MANKNNTVVDYYDNIADDYDNSRFGGSYGQFIDYQERRLLDKLIKPIPGGKRLEIACGTGRLTGYATHALDASAAMMKHAQQRHPQVMFRQASAAETGFDDNMFHTIYCFHLMMHLEPSLIQDIITEAHRILKPGGRFIFDIPSQKRRRLIHHKHQTWHGGTDLSKDDVLKMTSHLFDLGRTHGIMMMPVHKLPARLRSPLRACDYALAGCCLLKQYSSYIAYELIKK
;
A
#
# COMPACT_ATOMS: atom_id res chain seq x y z
N MET A 1 21.34 -17.81 9.25
CA MET A 1 20.34 -16.77 9.57
C MET A 1 19.16 -16.97 8.64
N ALA A 2 17.98 -17.33 9.14
CA ALA A 2 16.78 -17.44 8.32
C ALA A 2 16.49 -16.06 7.70
N ASN A 3 16.28 -16.03 6.40
CA ASN A 3 16.04 -14.78 5.68
C ASN A 3 14.70 -14.20 6.17
N LYS A 4 14.68 -13.01 6.75
CA LYS A 4 13.48 -12.34 7.29
C LYS A 4 12.32 -12.28 6.26
N ASN A 5 12.66 -12.26 4.97
CA ASN A 5 11.67 -12.25 3.89
C ASN A 5 10.85 -13.54 3.84
N ASN A 6 11.47 -14.70 4.10
CA ASN A 6 10.74 -15.98 4.17
C ASN A 6 9.73 -15.97 5.34
N THR A 7 10.10 -15.37 6.48
CA THR A 7 9.19 -15.27 7.64
C THR A 7 7.93 -14.44 7.34
N VAL A 8 8.04 -13.40 6.51
CA VAL A 8 6.87 -12.57 6.10
C VAL A 8 5.96 -13.37 5.17
N VAL A 9 6.53 -14.03 4.16
CA VAL A 9 5.76 -14.84 3.19
C VAL A 9 5.07 -15.99 3.91
N ASP A 10 5.81 -16.77 4.73
CA ASP A 10 5.25 -17.88 5.51
C ASP A 10 4.09 -17.45 6.42
N TYR A 11 4.20 -16.27 7.04
CA TYR A 11 3.12 -15.73 7.86
C TYR A 11 1.85 -15.50 7.02
N TYR A 12 1.98 -14.86 5.85
CA TYR A 12 0.84 -14.58 4.99
C TYR A 12 0.27 -15.82 4.32
N ASP A 13 1.11 -16.80 3.96
CA ASP A 13 0.64 -18.12 3.46
C ASP A 13 -0.25 -18.82 4.50
N ASN A 14 0.14 -18.78 5.78
CA ASN A 14 -0.60 -19.44 6.86
C ASN A 14 -1.96 -18.79 7.19
N ILE A 15 -2.16 -17.52 6.90
CA ILE A 15 -3.41 -16.80 7.23
C ILE A 15 -4.27 -16.50 6.01
N ALA A 16 -3.88 -16.92 4.82
CA ALA A 16 -4.51 -16.52 3.55
C ALA A 16 -6.02 -16.76 3.51
N ASP A 17 -6.48 -17.92 4.01
CA ASP A 17 -7.89 -18.31 3.95
C ASP A 17 -8.81 -17.43 4.81
N ASP A 18 -8.33 -16.92 5.95
CA ASP A 18 -9.13 -16.05 6.85
C ASP A 18 -8.72 -14.57 6.79
N TYR A 19 -7.76 -14.22 5.95
CA TYR A 19 -7.17 -12.89 5.92
C TYR A 19 -8.20 -11.77 5.73
N ASP A 20 -9.05 -11.88 4.72
CA ASP A 20 -10.05 -10.85 4.42
C ASP A 20 -11.08 -10.71 5.54
N ASN A 21 -11.55 -11.84 6.07
CA ASN A 21 -12.51 -11.83 7.16
C ASN A 21 -11.92 -11.21 8.43
N SER A 22 -10.73 -11.63 8.82
CA SER A 22 -10.06 -11.14 10.02
C SER A 22 -9.65 -9.67 9.93
N ARG A 23 -9.18 -9.21 8.76
CA ARG A 23 -8.66 -7.85 8.56
C ARG A 23 -9.70 -6.84 8.08
N PHE A 24 -10.60 -7.25 7.19
CA PHE A 24 -11.54 -6.35 6.49
C PHE A 24 -13.01 -6.69 6.69
N GLY A 25 -13.37 -7.82 7.32
CA GLY A 25 -14.75 -8.21 7.59
C GLY A 25 -15.44 -7.30 8.60
N GLY A 26 -14.71 -6.77 9.58
CA GLY A 26 -15.25 -5.86 10.59
C GLY A 26 -15.36 -4.40 10.14
N SER A 27 -16.14 -3.60 10.87
CA SER A 27 -16.37 -2.17 10.56
C SER A 27 -15.10 -1.32 10.57
N TYR A 28 -14.04 -1.75 11.26
CA TYR A 28 -12.73 -1.10 11.23
C TYR A 28 -12.03 -1.33 9.89
N GLY A 29 -11.96 -2.58 9.42
CA GLY A 29 -11.38 -2.92 8.14
C GLY A 29 -12.17 -2.31 6.96
N GLN A 30 -13.51 -2.30 7.05
CA GLN A 30 -14.37 -1.63 6.05
C GLN A 30 -14.14 -0.11 6.00
N PHE A 31 -13.75 0.50 7.12
CA PHE A 31 -13.43 1.92 7.17
C PHE A 31 -12.15 2.24 6.39
N ILE A 32 -11.08 1.45 6.58
CA ILE A 32 -9.82 1.63 5.85
C ILE A 32 -10.00 1.31 4.37
N ASP A 33 -10.70 0.20 4.03
CA ASP A 33 -10.99 -0.19 2.65
C ASP A 33 -11.72 0.94 1.87
N TYR A 34 -12.72 1.56 2.49
CA TYR A 34 -13.42 2.71 1.89
C TYR A 34 -12.47 3.86 1.54
N GLN A 35 -11.54 4.19 2.44
CA GLN A 35 -10.63 5.31 2.23
C GLN A 35 -9.59 5.03 1.15
N GLU A 36 -9.06 3.82 1.13
CA GLU A 36 -8.09 3.40 0.12
C GLU A 36 -8.69 3.33 -1.27
N ARG A 37 -9.89 2.75 -1.41
CA ARG A 37 -10.61 2.74 -2.69
C ARG A 37 -10.90 4.15 -3.18
N ARG A 38 -11.40 5.02 -2.31
CA ARG A 38 -11.68 6.41 -2.67
C ARG A 38 -10.41 7.17 -3.08
N LEU A 39 -9.27 6.87 -2.46
CA LEU A 39 -7.98 7.42 -2.86
C LEU A 39 -7.54 6.89 -4.23
N LEU A 40 -7.65 5.59 -4.46
CA LEU A 40 -7.31 4.97 -5.76
C LEU A 40 -8.22 5.48 -6.88
N ASP A 41 -9.54 5.63 -6.66
CA ASP A 41 -10.48 6.25 -7.61
C ASP A 41 -10.03 7.65 -8.05
N LYS A 42 -9.43 8.40 -7.12
CA LYS A 42 -8.92 9.76 -7.38
C LYS A 42 -7.58 9.76 -8.13
N LEU A 43 -6.69 8.82 -7.79
CA LEU A 43 -5.31 8.80 -8.29
C LEU A 43 -5.14 7.97 -9.56
N ILE A 44 -5.82 6.83 -9.66
CA ILE A 44 -5.73 5.94 -10.80
C ILE A 44 -6.75 6.36 -11.85
N LYS A 45 -6.27 7.04 -12.88
CA LYS A 45 -7.11 7.38 -14.03
C LYS A 45 -7.04 6.28 -15.09
N PRO A 46 -8.16 5.90 -15.69
CA PRO A 46 -8.15 5.00 -16.84
C PRO A 46 -7.31 5.62 -17.96
N ILE A 47 -6.35 4.86 -18.47
CA ILE A 47 -5.57 5.19 -19.67
C ILE A 47 -5.88 4.09 -20.67
N PRO A 48 -6.42 4.39 -21.86
CA PRO A 48 -6.67 3.37 -22.89
C PRO A 48 -5.39 2.57 -23.17
N GLY A 49 -5.46 1.24 -23.05
CA GLY A 49 -4.28 0.36 -23.17
C GLY A 49 -3.24 0.49 -22.07
N GLY A 50 -3.50 1.31 -21.04
CA GLY A 50 -2.57 1.56 -19.95
C GLY A 50 -2.42 0.37 -19.01
N LYS A 51 -1.17 -0.09 -18.83
CA LYS A 51 -0.86 -1.17 -17.88
C LYS A 51 -0.72 -0.59 -16.47
N ARG A 52 -1.37 -1.25 -15.50
CA ARG A 52 -1.34 -0.91 -14.07
C ARG A 52 -0.97 -2.13 -13.27
N LEU A 53 -0.03 -1.98 -12.35
CA LEU A 53 0.47 -3.06 -11.51
C LEU A 53 0.09 -2.82 -10.04
N GLU A 54 -0.47 -3.82 -9.41
CA GLU A 54 -0.53 -3.92 -7.95
C GLU A 54 0.63 -4.78 -7.45
N ILE A 55 1.45 -4.21 -6.57
CA ILE A 55 2.53 -4.93 -5.86
C ILE A 55 2.00 -5.36 -4.49
N ALA A 56 2.29 -6.59 -4.09
CA ALA A 56 1.78 -7.23 -2.88
C ALA A 56 0.23 -7.24 -2.84
N CYS A 57 -0.36 -7.83 -3.86
CA CYS A 57 -1.82 -7.82 -4.05
C CYS A 57 -2.59 -8.61 -2.98
N GLY A 58 -1.93 -9.46 -2.21
CA GLY A 58 -2.54 -10.32 -1.21
C GLY A 58 -3.69 -11.14 -1.79
N THR A 59 -4.85 -11.11 -1.12
CA THR A 59 -6.07 -11.78 -1.56
C THR A 59 -6.84 -11.06 -2.68
N GLY A 60 -6.28 -9.98 -3.23
CA GLY A 60 -6.87 -9.25 -4.36
C GLY A 60 -7.88 -8.18 -3.97
N ARG A 61 -7.86 -7.68 -2.75
CA ARG A 61 -8.83 -6.68 -2.26
C ARG A 61 -8.88 -5.41 -3.12
N LEU A 62 -7.73 -4.92 -3.55
CA LEU A 62 -7.60 -3.70 -4.38
C LEU A 62 -7.29 -4.02 -5.86
N THR A 63 -7.15 -5.28 -6.24
CA THR A 63 -6.72 -5.71 -7.58
C THR A 63 -7.68 -5.31 -8.70
N GLY A 64 -8.92 -4.94 -8.38
CA GLY A 64 -9.86 -4.40 -9.37
C GLY A 64 -9.38 -3.13 -10.11
N TYR A 65 -8.38 -2.43 -9.58
CA TYR A 65 -7.75 -1.28 -10.25
C TYR A 65 -6.59 -1.67 -11.19
N ALA A 66 -6.11 -2.90 -11.12
CA ALA A 66 -4.93 -3.38 -11.83
C ALA A 66 -5.25 -4.09 -13.15
N THR A 67 -4.26 -4.17 -14.03
CA THR A 67 -4.19 -5.08 -15.18
C THR A 67 -3.21 -6.21 -14.92
N HIS A 68 -2.28 -6.00 -14.01
CA HIS A 68 -1.26 -6.94 -13.56
C HIS A 68 -1.17 -6.86 -12.05
N ALA A 69 -0.91 -7.99 -11.41
CA ALA A 69 -0.71 -8.06 -9.98
C ALA A 69 0.42 -9.03 -9.63
N LEU A 70 1.15 -8.75 -8.56
CA LEU A 70 2.15 -9.67 -8.03
C LEU A 70 2.03 -9.79 -6.51
N ASP A 71 2.37 -10.96 -6.03
CA ASP A 71 2.60 -11.23 -4.61
C ASP A 71 3.69 -12.28 -4.46
N ALA A 72 4.39 -12.28 -3.34
CA ALA A 72 5.36 -13.31 -3.01
C ALA A 72 4.69 -14.58 -2.45
N SER A 73 3.53 -14.43 -1.80
CA SER A 73 2.71 -15.51 -1.23
C SER A 73 1.86 -16.17 -2.31
N ALA A 74 2.10 -17.45 -2.56
CA ALA A 74 1.29 -18.22 -3.50
C ALA A 74 -0.14 -18.46 -2.98
N ALA A 75 -0.31 -18.63 -1.65
CA ALA A 75 -1.60 -18.85 -1.03
C ALA A 75 -2.48 -17.60 -1.14
N MET A 76 -1.95 -16.42 -0.84
CA MET A 76 -2.65 -15.14 -1.02
C MET A 76 -3.07 -14.94 -2.47
N MET A 77 -2.13 -15.13 -3.40
CA MET A 77 -2.36 -14.89 -4.84
C MET A 77 -3.43 -15.82 -5.42
N LYS A 78 -3.58 -17.06 -4.90
CA LYS A 78 -4.64 -17.98 -5.30
C LYS A 78 -6.05 -17.37 -5.10
N HIS A 79 -6.28 -16.69 -3.98
CA HIS A 79 -7.56 -15.99 -3.72
C HIS A 79 -7.74 -14.80 -4.67
N ALA A 80 -6.67 -14.05 -4.93
CA ALA A 80 -6.71 -12.91 -5.84
C ALA A 80 -7.04 -13.35 -7.28
N GLN A 81 -6.47 -14.45 -7.76
CA GLN A 81 -6.73 -15.02 -9.08
C GLN A 81 -8.19 -15.46 -9.24
N GLN A 82 -8.77 -16.08 -8.22
CA GLN A 82 -10.19 -16.48 -8.23
C GLN A 82 -11.11 -15.27 -8.30
N ARG A 83 -10.75 -14.18 -7.61
CA ARG A 83 -11.54 -12.94 -7.55
C ARG A 83 -11.43 -12.08 -8.82
N HIS A 84 -10.27 -12.12 -9.48
CA HIS A 84 -9.95 -11.26 -10.64
C HIS A 84 -9.34 -12.06 -11.80
N PRO A 85 -10.06 -13.02 -12.40
CA PRO A 85 -9.52 -13.91 -13.43
C PRO A 85 -9.03 -13.18 -14.70
N GLN A 86 -9.43 -11.91 -14.90
CA GLN A 86 -9.03 -11.06 -16.03
C GLN A 86 -7.67 -10.36 -15.82
N VAL A 87 -7.10 -10.42 -14.60
CA VAL A 87 -5.83 -9.77 -14.26
C VAL A 87 -4.68 -10.75 -14.49
N MET A 88 -3.55 -10.28 -15.00
CA MET A 88 -2.35 -11.08 -15.15
C MET A 88 -1.56 -11.12 -13.84
N PHE A 89 -1.41 -12.32 -13.26
CA PHE A 89 -0.72 -12.51 -12.00
C PHE A 89 0.69 -13.06 -12.19
N ARG A 90 1.61 -12.62 -11.32
CA ARG A 90 2.97 -13.13 -11.24
C ARG A 90 3.37 -13.33 -9.78
N GLN A 91 3.86 -14.52 -9.45
CA GLN A 91 4.50 -14.76 -8.15
C GLN A 91 5.95 -14.27 -8.21
N ALA A 92 6.26 -13.20 -7.47
CA ALA A 92 7.59 -12.60 -7.46
C ALA A 92 7.80 -11.74 -6.20
N SER A 93 9.07 -11.41 -5.93
CA SER A 93 9.43 -10.38 -4.96
C SER A 93 9.09 -9.00 -5.50
N ALA A 94 8.67 -8.09 -4.61
CA ALA A 94 8.45 -6.68 -4.95
C ALA A 94 9.75 -5.95 -5.37
N ALA A 95 10.91 -6.42 -4.91
CA ALA A 95 12.22 -5.87 -5.26
C ALA A 95 12.81 -6.48 -6.54
N GLU A 96 12.23 -7.58 -7.04
CA GLU A 96 12.67 -8.27 -8.25
C GLU A 96 11.44 -8.85 -8.96
N THR A 97 10.73 -7.97 -9.68
CA THR A 97 9.41 -8.29 -10.24
C THR A 97 9.49 -9.16 -11.50
N GLY A 98 10.63 -9.13 -12.20
CA GLY A 98 10.82 -9.81 -13.50
C GLY A 98 10.01 -9.21 -14.65
N PHE A 99 9.44 -8.00 -14.51
CA PHE A 99 8.81 -7.26 -15.59
C PHE A 99 9.84 -6.44 -16.38
N ASP A 100 9.48 -6.13 -17.64
CA ASP A 100 10.31 -5.32 -18.51
C ASP A 100 10.41 -3.86 -18.05
N ASP A 101 11.49 -3.18 -18.44
CA ASP A 101 11.67 -1.75 -18.21
C ASP A 101 10.54 -0.95 -18.87
N ASN A 102 10.12 0.12 -18.21
CA ASN A 102 9.14 1.06 -18.76
C ASN A 102 7.82 0.41 -19.21
N MET A 103 7.38 -0.62 -18.52
CA MET A 103 6.17 -1.36 -18.87
C MET A 103 4.89 -0.70 -18.37
N PHE A 104 4.89 -0.14 -17.16
CA PHE A 104 3.69 0.30 -16.47
C PHE A 104 3.49 1.82 -16.48
N HIS A 105 2.23 2.26 -16.54
CA HIS A 105 1.84 3.67 -16.37
C HIS A 105 1.60 4.02 -14.90
N THR A 106 1.14 3.04 -14.12
CA THR A 106 0.86 3.21 -12.70
C THR A 106 1.22 1.92 -11.96
N ILE A 107 1.90 2.09 -10.84
CA ILE A 107 2.16 1.02 -9.87
C ILE A 107 1.57 1.49 -8.56
N TYR A 108 0.92 0.59 -7.83
CA TYR A 108 0.50 0.88 -6.47
C TYR A 108 0.76 -0.31 -5.54
N CYS A 109 0.96 0.03 -4.26
CA CYS A 109 1.32 -0.91 -3.22
C CYS A 109 0.77 -0.42 -1.88
N PHE A 110 -0.10 -1.19 -1.25
CA PHE A 110 -0.65 -0.83 0.06
C PHE A 110 -0.30 -1.88 1.11
N HIS A 111 -0.02 -1.41 2.33
CA HIS A 111 0.28 -2.23 3.51
C HIS A 111 1.49 -3.17 3.37
N LEU A 112 2.41 -2.91 2.45
CA LEU A 112 3.66 -3.69 2.33
C LEU A 112 4.82 -3.03 3.09
N MET A 113 5.10 -1.75 2.81
CA MET A 113 6.32 -1.05 3.25
C MET A 113 6.51 -1.08 4.77
N MET A 114 5.42 -1.11 5.52
CA MET A 114 5.43 -1.14 6.98
C MET A 114 6.05 -2.42 7.59
N HIS A 115 6.20 -3.47 6.81
CA HIS A 115 6.74 -4.77 7.24
C HIS A 115 8.20 -4.99 6.88
N LEU A 116 8.78 -4.06 6.12
CA LEU A 116 10.09 -4.23 5.48
C LEU A 116 11.16 -3.34 6.13
N GLU A 117 12.40 -3.80 6.06
CA GLU A 117 13.55 -2.97 6.42
C GLU A 117 13.76 -1.85 5.39
N PRO A 118 14.31 -0.68 5.78
CA PRO A 118 14.51 0.46 4.88
C PRO A 118 15.31 0.15 3.62
N SER A 119 16.30 -0.75 3.69
CA SER A 119 17.07 -1.18 2.52
C SER A 119 16.20 -1.87 1.47
N LEU A 120 15.32 -2.79 1.90
CA LEU A 120 14.40 -3.48 0.99
C LEU A 120 13.34 -2.52 0.41
N ILE A 121 12.90 -1.52 1.20
CA ILE A 121 12.04 -0.45 0.67
C ILE A 121 12.75 0.31 -0.46
N GLN A 122 14.05 0.60 -0.29
CA GLN A 122 14.86 1.26 -1.33
C GLN A 122 14.95 0.41 -2.60
N ASP A 123 15.14 -0.91 -2.46
CA ASP A 123 15.20 -1.83 -3.61
C ASP A 123 13.86 -1.85 -4.37
N ILE A 124 12.73 -1.89 -3.64
CA ILE A 124 11.39 -1.82 -4.23
C ILE A 124 11.15 -0.50 -4.96
N ILE A 125 11.59 0.64 -4.39
CA ILE A 125 11.50 1.96 -5.02
C ILE A 125 12.31 1.97 -6.33
N THR A 126 13.51 1.39 -6.32
CA THR A 126 14.38 1.29 -7.49
C THR A 126 13.76 0.40 -8.58
N GLU A 127 13.21 -0.73 -8.19
CA GLU A 127 12.52 -1.65 -9.12
C GLU A 127 11.25 -1.01 -9.69
N ALA A 128 10.44 -0.35 -8.85
CA ALA A 128 9.26 0.39 -9.32
C ALA A 128 9.65 1.48 -10.33
N HIS A 129 10.76 2.19 -10.09
CA HIS A 129 11.27 3.16 -11.05
C HIS A 129 11.66 2.49 -12.37
N ARG A 130 12.37 1.36 -12.35
CA ARG A 130 12.82 0.64 -13.55
C ARG A 130 11.63 0.27 -14.43
N ILE A 131 10.60 -0.34 -13.87
CA ILE A 131 9.45 -0.88 -14.62
C ILE A 131 8.37 0.16 -14.95
N LEU A 132 8.39 1.35 -14.34
CA LEU A 132 7.52 2.47 -14.71
C LEU A 132 7.98 3.15 -15.99
N LYS A 133 7.02 3.60 -16.79
CA LYS A 133 7.27 4.52 -17.91
C LYS A 133 7.69 5.90 -17.41
N PRO A 134 8.48 6.67 -18.20
CA PRO A 134 8.70 8.09 -17.89
C PRO A 134 7.36 8.81 -17.65
N GLY A 135 7.27 9.63 -16.60
CA GLY A 135 6.03 10.26 -16.16
C GLY A 135 5.01 9.32 -15.52
N GLY A 136 5.32 8.02 -15.41
CA GLY A 136 4.50 7.03 -14.72
C GLY A 136 4.45 7.28 -13.21
N ARG A 137 3.45 6.69 -12.54
CA ARG A 137 3.15 6.97 -11.13
C ARG A 137 3.38 5.76 -10.25
N PHE A 138 4.05 5.97 -9.12
CA PHE A 138 4.15 5.00 -8.04
C PHE A 138 3.37 5.50 -6.82
N ILE A 139 2.40 4.72 -6.36
CA ILE A 139 1.54 5.05 -5.22
C ILE A 139 1.76 4.00 -4.14
N PHE A 140 2.16 4.42 -2.95
CA PHE A 140 2.31 3.50 -1.82
C PHE A 140 1.96 4.18 -0.51
N ASP A 141 1.66 3.40 0.51
CA ASP A 141 1.42 3.90 1.86
C ASP A 141 2.52 3.48 2.83
N ILE A 142 2.67 4.28 3.88
CA ILE A 142 3.51 3.96 5.02
C ILE A 142 2.92 4.54 6.30
N PRO A 143 3.08 3.90 7.48
CA PRO A 143 2.65 4.47 8.74
C PRO A 143 3.28 5.82 9.03
N SER A 144 2.48 6.75 9.50
CA SER A 144 2.95 8.09 9.87
C SER A 144 3.82 8.04 11.13
N GLN A 145 5.09 8.38 10.99
CA GLN A 145 6.01 8.51 12.12
C GLN A 145 5.53 9.58 13.13
N LYS A 146 4.98 10.72 12.64
CA LYS A 146 4.46 11.76 13.53
C LYS A 146 3.29 11.27 14.38
N ARG A 147 2.35 10.53 13.78
CA ARG A 147 1.27 9.93 14.55
C ARG A 147 1.78 8.92 15.56
N ARG A 148 2.68 8.01 15.15
CA ARG A 148 3.22 7.00 16.05
C ARG A 148 3.95 7.60 17.23
N ARG A 149 4.73 8.66 17.01
CA ARG A 149 5.36 9.44 18.09
C ARG A 149 4.33 10.08 19.03
N LEU A 150 3.28 10.69 18.47
CA LEU A 150 2.21 11.33 19.25
C LEU A 150 1.48 10.35 20.18
N ILE A 151 1.23 9.12 19.72
CA ILE A 151 0.53 8.10 20.52
C ILE A 151 1.47 7.17 21.28
N HIS A 152 2.76 7.47 21.32
CA HIS A 152 3.82 6.67 21.97
C HIS A 152 3.75 5.19 21.53
N HIS A 153 3.53 4.95 20.21
CA HIS A 153 3.42 3.61 19.66
C HIS A 153 4.73 2.84 19.86
N LYS A 154 4.65 1.68 20.52
CA LYS A 154 5.79 0.78 20.71
C LYS A 154 5.73 -0.33 19.68
N HIS A 155 6.82 -0.50 18.93
CA HIS A 155 6.98 -1.64 18.03
C HIS A 155 7.24 -2.89 18.86
N GLN A 156 6.35 -3.88 18.78
CA GLN A 156 6.50 -5.14 19.53
C GLN A 156 7.04 -6.28 18.67
N THR A 157 6.86 -6.21 17.36
CA THR A 157 7.21 -7.26 16.40
C THR A 157 7.64 -6.64 15.06
N TRP A 158 8.12 -7.46 14.12
CA TRP A 158 8.39 -7.05 12.75
C TRP A 158 7.12 -6.56 12.01
N HIS A 159 5.95 -7.09 12.41
CA HIS A 159 4.68 -6.76 11.77
C HIS A 159 4.32 -5.29 12.00
N GLY A 160 4.39 -4.50 10.94
CA GLY A 160 4.15 -3.07 11.00
C GLY A 160 5.24 -2.28 11.75
N GLY A 161 6.46 -2.82 11.86
CA GLY A 161 7.54 -2.23 12.61
C GLY A 161 8.14 -0.97 11.99
N THR A 162 8.00 -0.78 10.68
CA THR A 162 8.63 0.34 9.97
C THR A 162 7.67 1.50 9.80
N ASP A 163 8.17 2.69 10.12
CA ASP A 163 7.56 3.98 9.75
C ASP A 163 8.64 4.91 9.19
N LEU A 164 8.24 5.83 8.33
CA LEU A 164 9.14 6.82 7.75
C LEU A 164 8.53 8.22 7.90
N SER A 165 9.38 9.20 8.11
CA SER A 165 9.00 10.59 7.96
C SER A 165 8.89 10.95 6.48
N LYS A 166 8.24 12.10 6.18
CA LYS A 166 8.23 12.63 4.82
C LYS A 166 9.66 12.86 4.29
N ASP A 167 10.56 13.33 5.15
CA ASP A 167 11.94 13.62 4.77
C ASP A 167 12.73 12.34 4.45
N ASP A 168 12.46 11.25 5.18
CA ASP A 168 13.06 9.94 4.88
C ASP A 168 12.57 9.43 3.51
N VAL A 169 11.26 9.52 3.24
CA VAL A 169 10.71 9.17 1.92
C VAL A 169 11.35 10.01 0.81
N LEU A 170 11.48 11.33 1.01
CA LEU A 170 12.10 12.20 0.01
C LEU A 170 13.57 11.88 -0.21
N LYS A 171 14.34 11.59 0.85
CA LYS A 171 15.75 11.15 0.71
C LYS A 171 15.89 9.89 -0.14
N MET A 172 14.95 8.93 0.03
CA MET A 172 14.95 7.66 -0.71
C MET A 172 14.52 7.83 -2.18
N THR A 173 13.70 8.83 -2.49
CA THR A 173 12.99 8.89 -3.77
C THR A 173 13.36 10.06 -4.68
N SER A 174 13.86 11.19 -4.14
CA SER A 174 14.01 12.46 -4.89
C SER A 174 14.98 12.41 -6.07
N HIS A 175 15.90 11.45 -6.09
CA HIS A 175 16.80 11.25 -7.22
C HIS A 175 16.16 10.52 -8.41
N LEU A 176 15.06 9.79 -8.18
CA LEU A 176 14.33 8.99 -9.16
C LEU A 176 12.96 9.57 -9.51
N PHE A 177 12.31 10.21 -8.54
CA PHE A 177 10.93 10.65 -8.64
C PHE A 177 10.75 12.09 -8.20
N ASP A 178 9.74 12.73 -8.76
CA ASP A 178 9.15 13.95 -8.21
C ASP A 178 7.99 13.57 -7.28
N LEU A 179 7.86 14.31 -6.17
CA LEU A 179 6.73 14.14 -5.26
C LEU A 179 5.49 14.76 -5.90
N GLY A 180 4.50 13.93 -6.21
CA GLY A 180 3.18 14.35 -6.62
C GLY A 180 2.30 14.74 -5.41
N ARG A 181 1.30 13.93 -5.12
CA ARG A 181 0.34 14.16 -4.03
C ARG A 181 0.68 13.31 -2.81
N THR A 182 0.27 13.80 -1.64
CA THR A 182 0.22 12.99 -0.43
C THR A 182 -1.17 13.08 0.19
N HIS A 183 -1.66 11.95 0.73
CA HIS A 183 -2.95 11.86 1.39
C HIS A 183 -2.84 11.03 2.66
N GLY A 184 -3.47 11.47 3.74
CA GLY A 184 -3.57 10.67 4.95
C GLY A 184 -4.66 9.59 4.81
N ILE A 185 -4.50 8.51 5.55
CA ILE A 185 -5.50 7.44 5.68
C ILE A 185 -5.75 7.22 7.17
N MET A 186 -7.01 7.22 7.58
CA MET A 186 -7.44 7.08 8.97
C MET A 186 -6.88 8.15 9.91
N MET A 187 -7.44 9.35 9.81
CA MET A 187 -7.10 10.47 10.71
C MET A 187 -7.68 10.24 12.12
N MET A 188 -8.93 9.83 12.22
CA MET A 188 -9.60 9.58 13.49
C MET A 188 -9.11 8.28 14.15
N PRO A 189 -9.16 8.19 15.49
CA PRO A 189 -8.88 6.96 16.21
C PRO A 189 -10.06 5.97 16.11
N VAL A 190 -10.27 5.42 14.92
CA VAL A 190 -11.46 4.61 14.55
C VAL A 190 -11.70 3.43 15.52
N HIS A 191 -10.62 2.84 16.06
CA HIS A 191 -10.72 1.75 17.05
C HIS A 191 -11.40 2.18 18.36
N LYS A 192 -11.40 3.49 18.67
CA LYS A 192 -12.09 4.06 19.84
C LYS A 192 -13.53 4.48 19.56
N LEU A 193 -13.93 4.53 18.27
CA LEU A 193 -15.28 4.91 17.88
C LEU A 193 -16.25 3.73 18.02
N PRO A 194 -17.48 3.96 18.52
CA PRO A 194 -18.55 2.95 18.44
C PRO A 194 -18.75 2.48 17.00
N ALA A 195 -18.95 1.17 16.81
CA ALA A 195 -19.05 0.58 15.46
C ALA A 195 -20.10 1.27 14.57
N ARG A 196 -21.26 1.65 15.16
CA ARG A 196 -22.36 2.36 14.48
C ARG A 196 -21.98 3.72 13.91
N LEU A 197 -20.95 4.39 14.46
CA LEU A 197 -20.51 5.71 14.02
C LEU A 197 -19.41 5.64 12.95
N ARG A 198 -18.77 4.48 12.76
CA ARG A 198 -17.65 4.34 11.84
C ARG A 198 -18.07 4.57 10.39
N SER A 199 -19.17 3.95 9.94
CA SER A 199 -19.63 4.10 8.56
C SER A 199 -20.02 5.55 8.20
N PRO A 200 -20.82 6.29 8.96
CA PRO A 200 -21.16 7.68 8.62
C PRO A 200 -19.95 8.63 8.70
N LEU A 201 -18.98 8.36 9.57
CA LEU A 201 -17.82 9.23 9.75
C LEU A 201 -16.70 9.02 8.71
N ARG A 202 -16.72 7.95 7.94
CA ARG A 202 -15.63 7.60 6.99
C ARG A 202 -15.39 8.67 5.92
N ALA A 203 -16.43 9.36 5.45
CA ALA A 203 -16.29 10.43 4.46
C ALA A 203 -15.70 11.71 5.07
N CYS A 204 -16.12 12.06 6.30
CA CYS A 204 -15.56 13.20 7.04
C CYS A 204 -14.07 12.94 7.35
N ASP A 205 -13.74 11.74 7.83
CA ASP A 205 -12.35 11.35 8.09
C ASP A 205 -11.48 11.42 6.85
N TYR A 206 -11.98 10.96 5.69
CA TYR A 206 -11.29 11.06 4.41
C TYR A 206 -10.98 12.52 4.03
N ALA A 207 -11.95 13.43 4.23
CA ALA A 207 -11.75 14.85 3.96
C ALA A 207 -10.70 15.46 4.89
N LEU A 208 -10.77 15.17 6.20
CA LEU A 208 -9.78 15.60 7.19
C LEU A 208 -8.37 15.06 6.88
N ALA A 209 -8.28 13.78 6.50
CA ALA A 209 -7.04 13.14 6.11
C ALA A 209 -6.42 13.74 4.84
N GLY A 210 -7.21 14.40 3.99
CA GLY A 210 -6.75 15.17 2.84
C GLY A 210 -6.22 16.57 3.16
N CYS A 211 -6.50 17.11 4.35
CA CYS A 211 -6.08 18.45 4.76
C CYS A 211 -4.55 18.52 4.91
N CYS A 212 -3.93 19.53 4.30
CA CYS A 212 -2.47 19.69 4.26
C CYS A 212 -1.81 19.76 5.65
N LEU A 213 -2.49 20.36 6.63
CA LEU A 213 -1.98 20.48 8.01
C LEU A 213 -2.20 19.23 8.83
N LEU A 214 -3.28 18.50 8.57
CA LEU A 214 -3.72 17.37 9.41
C LEU A 214 -3.22 16.01 8.91
N LYS A 215 -3.06 15.80 7.60
CA LYS A 215 -2.74 14.51 7.00
C LYS A 215 -1.55 13.79 7.63
N GLN A 216 -0.54 14.54 8.09
CA GLN A 216 0.65 13.99 8.74
C GLN A 216 0.37 13.25 10.06
N TYR A 217 -0.81 13.46 10.64
CA TYR A 217 -1.28 12.80 11.86
C TYR A 217 -2.26 11.65 11.58
N SER A 218 -2.48 11.29 10.32
CA SER A 218 -3.22 10.08 9.93
C SER A 218 -2.45 8.81 10.30
N SER A 219 -3.13 7.67 10.35
CA SER A 219 -2.47 6.38 10.67
C SER A 219 -1.45 6.00 9.61
N TYR A 220 -1.79 6.23 8.35
CA TYR A 220 -0.90 6.03 7.21
C TYR A 220 -0.87 7.29 6.35
N ILE A 221 0.24 7.45 5.63
CA ILE A 221 0.40 8.47 4.60
C ILE A 221 0.61 7.76 3.27
N ALA A 222 -0.28 8.00 2.32
CA ALA A 222 -0.10 7.59 0.94
C ALA A 222 0.70 8.66 0.18
N TYR A 223 1.69 8.20 -0.57
CA TYR A 223 2.56 9.02 -1.43
C TYR A 223 2.28 8.67 -2.88
N GLU A 224 2.10 9.67 -3.73
CA GLU A 224 2.14 9.57 -5.18
C GLU A 224 3.48 10.13 -5.64
N LEU A 225 4.28 9.30 -6.27
CA LEU A 225 5.56 9.65 -6.86
C LEU A 225 5.46 9.58 -8.38
N ILE A 226 6.08 10.53 -9.09
CA ILE A 226 6.07 10.62 -10.55
C ILE A 226 7.48 10.36 -11.05
N LYS A 227 7.66 9.32 -11.88
CA LYS A 227 8.97 8.99 -12.48
C LYS A 227 9.50 10.14 -13.31
N LYS A 228 10.73 10.55 -13.05
CA LYS A 228 11.48 11.55 -13.83
C LYS A 228 11.86 11.05 -15.23
#